data_ad79c0958337af0ca048981576b7bfb7
#
_entry.id   ad79c0958337af0ca048981576b7bfb7
#
_cell.length_a   1.000
_cell.length_b   1.000
_cell.length_c   1.000
_cell.angle_alpha   90.00
_cell.angle_beta   90.00
_cell.angle_gamma   90.00
#
_symmetry.space_group_name_H-M   'P 1'
#
loop_
_entity.id
_entity.type
_entity.pdbx_description
1 polymer ?
#
loop_
_entity_poly.entity_id
_entity_poly.type
_entity_poly.pdbx_seq_one_letter_code
_entity_poly.pdbx_strand_id
1 'polypeptide(L)'
;MSATLFIIAGLPGVGKSTRAAALEAETGAVRMEPDAWMDDLKLDLWDEDRRASIETMQWRLGWRFLASGVSVIIEWGTWGRDERLSLLEDARTLGARVELIWLTAPVEIMLERVT
;
A
#
# COMPACT_ATOMS: atom_id res chain seq x y z
N MET A 1 11.62 -15.12 10.91
CA MET A 1 10.78 -13.96 11.23
C MET A 1 9.81 -13.74 10.09
N SER A 2 8.58 -13.50 10.43
CA SER A 2 7.57 -13.26 9.40
C SER A 2 7.51 -11.78 9.06
N ALA A 3 7.50 -11.50 7.75
CA ALA A 3 7.28 -10.17 7.24
C ALA A 3 5.79 -9.83 7.32
N THR A 4 5.47 -8.56 7.29
CA THR A 4 4.09 -8.08 7.26
C THR A 4 3.84 -7.30 5.97
N LEU A 5 2.73 -7.60 5.32
CA LEU A 5 2.21 -6.79 4.23
C LEU A 5 1.19 -5.82 4.83
N PHE A 6 1.51 -4.53 4.77
CA PHE A 6 0.57 -3.48 5.16
C PHE A 6 -0.13 -2.96 3.92
N ILE A 7 -1.44 -3.02 3.91
CA ILE A 7 -2.25 -2.48 2.82
C ILE A 7 -2.99 -1.26 3.34
N ILE A 8 -2.68 -0.09 2.78
CA ILE A 8 -3.35 1.14 3.14
C ILE A 8 -4.35 1.48 2.05
N ALA A 9 -5.62 1.54 2.41
CA ALA A 9 -6.70 1.82 1.49
C ALA A 9 -7.53 2.99 2.00
N GLY A 10 -8.25 3.62 1.09
CA GLY A 10 -9.10 4.75 1.42
C GLY A 10 -9.21 5.70 0.25
N LEU A 11 -10.07 6.70 0.39
CA LEU A 11 -10.28 7.69 -0.65
C LEU A 11 -9.11 8.67 -0.73
N PRO A 12 -8.93 9.33 -1.88
CA PRO A 12 -7.92 10.38 -2.00
C PRO A 12 -8.12 11.46 -0.92
N GLY A 13 -7.03 11.97 -0.38
CA GLY A 13 -7.08 13.04 0.60
C GLY A 13 -7.36 12.62 2.03
N VAL A 14 -7.44 11.32 2.32
CA VAL A 14 -7.68 10.84 3.70
C VAL A 14 -6.40 10.64 4.51
N GLY A 15 -5.23 10.95 3.96
CA GLY A 15 -3.98 10.85 4.69
C GLY A 15 -3.21 9.54 4.49
N LYS A 16 -3.44 8.84 3.38
CA LYS A 16 -2.75 7.58 3.10
C LYS A 16 -1.23 7.74 3.07
N SER A 17 -0.74 8.77 2.39
CA SER A 17 0.71 9.02 2.29
C SER A 17 1.32 9.33 3.65
N THR A 18 0.63 10.09 4.48
CA THR A 18 1.09 10.40 5.83
C THR A 18 1.17 9.14 6.68
N ARG A 19 0.14 8.31 6.59
CA ARG A 19 0.12 7.05 7.34
C ARG A 19 1.20 6.09 6.86
N ALA A 20 1.41 5.99 5.54
CA ALA A 20 2.44 5.15 4.98
C ALA A 20 3.84 5.60 5.41
N ALA A 21 4.09 6.90 5.40
CA ALA A 21 5.37 7.44 5.85
C ALA A 21 5.64 7.14 7.32
N ALA A 22 4.61 7.24 8.16
CA ALA A 22 4.73 6.90 9.58
C ALA A 22 5.05 5.42 9.77
N LEU A 23 4.37 4.53 9.05
CA LEU A 23 4.65 3.09 9.11
C LEU A 23 6.06 2.77 8.63
N GLU A 24 6.50 3.40 7.57
CA GLU A 24 7.85 3.21 7.05
C GLU A 24 8.89 3.56 8.11
N ALA A 25 8.70 4.68 8.78
CA ALA A 25 9.61 5.13 9.84
C ALA A 25 9.57 4.19 11.05
N GLU A 26 8.41 3.70 11.42
CA GLU A 26 8.24 2.82 12.58
C GLU A 26 8.72 1.40 12.36
N THR A 27 8.50 0.85 11.18
CA THR A 27 8.69 -0.57 10.91
C THR A 27 9.86 -0.90 10.02
N GLY A 28 10.37 0.07 9.28
CA GLY A 28 11.39 -0.19 8.26
C GLY A 28 10.84 -0.88 7.02
N ALA A 29 9.52 -1.00 6.90
CA ALA A 29 8.89 -1.63 5.73
C ALA A 29 9.16 -0.84 4.47
N VAL A 30 9.25 -1.53 3.33
CA VAL A 30 9.48 -0.90 2.03
C VAL A 30 8.17 -0.38 1.48
N ARG A 31 8.12 0.91 1.20
CA ARG A 31 6.92 1.57 0.71
C ARG A 31 6.82 1.49 -0.80
N MET A 32 5.68 1.01 -1.29
CA MET A 32 5.36 0.92 -2.71
C MET A 32 4.27 1.93 -3.05
N GLU A 33 4.66 3.02 -3.68
CA GLU A 33 3.76 4.10 -4.06
C GLU A 33 3.83 4.33 -5.57
N PRO A 34 2.76 4.03 -6.32
CA PRO A 34 2.81 4.20 -7.79
C PRO A 34 3.02 5.64 -8.23
N ASP A 35 2.43 6.61 -7.52
CA ASP A 35 2.55 8.02 -7.90
C ASP A 35 4.00 8.49 -7.91
N ALA A 36 4.78 8.12 -6.91
CA ALA A 36 6.17 8.49 -6.84
C ALA A 36 6.98 7.91 -8.00
N TRP A 37 6.71 6.65 -8.35
CA TRP A 37 7.39 6.01 -9.48
C TRP A 37 6.97 6.63 -10.81
N MET A 38 5.67 6.96 -10.96
CA MET A 38 5.18 7.65 -12.16
C MET A 38 5.88 8.99 -12.33
N ASP A 39 5.99 9.75 -11.24
CA ASP A 39 6.64 11.06 -11.25
C ASP A 39 8.13 10.94 -11.59
N ASP A 40 8.82 10.02 -10.96
CA ASP A 40 10.25 9.79 -11.20
C ASP A 40 10.54 9.38 -12.64
N LEU A 41 9.64 8.62 -13.24
CA LEU A 41 9.75 8.20 -14.63
C LEU A 41 9.19 9.23 -15.62
N LYS A 42 8.69 10.35 -15.12
CA LYS A 42 8.09 11.43 -15.93
C LYS A 42 6.91 10.95 -16.75
N LEU A 43 6.09 10.09 -16.16
CA LEU A 43 4.86 9.60 -16.77
C LEU A 43 3.68 10.46 -16.31
N ASP A 44 2.66 10.50 -17.16
CA ASP A 44 1.41 11.19 -16.81
C ASP A 44 0.71 10.42 -15.70
N LEU A 45 0.43 11.10 -14.59
CA LEU A 45 -0.22 10.48 -13.42
C LEU A 45 -1.63 9.97 -13.72
N TRP A 46 -2.23 10.43 -14.82
CA TRP A 46 -3.57 10.01 -15.25
C TRP A 46 -3.54 8.85 -16.24
N ASP A 47 -2.35 8.35 -16.61
CA ASP A 47 -2.18 7.21 -17.49
C ASP A 47 -2.42 5.91 -16.71
N GLU A 48 -3.64 5.43 -16.77
CA GLU A 48 -4.06 4.24 -16.02
C GLU A 48 -3.34 2.96 -16.44
N ASP A 49 -3.03 2.83 -17.72
CA ASP A 49 -2.31 1.64 -18.22
C ASP A 49 -0.88 1.60 -17.67
N ARG A 50 -0.22 2.75 -17.63
CA ARG A 50 1.14 2.83 -17.07
C ARG A 50 1.12 2.60 -15.57
N ARG A 51 0.11 3.15 -14.88
CA ARG A 51 -0.07 2.93 -13.46
C ARG A 51 -0.25 1.45 -13.15
N ALA A 52 -1.09 0.76 -13.91
CA ALA A 52 -1.31 -0.67 -13.72
C ALA A 52 -0.03 -1.47 -13.92
N SER A 53 0.77 -1.10 -14.91
CA SER A 53 2.07 -1.74 -15.14
C SER A 53 3.01 -1.53 -13.96
N ILE A 54 3.04 -0.32 -13.42
CA ILE A 54 3.87 0.00 -12.26
C ILE A 54 3.41 -0.76 -11.03
N GLU A 55 2.11 -0.85 -10.80
CA GLU A 55 1.56 -1.63 -9.68
C GLU A 55 1.96 -3.10 -9.79
N THR A 56 1.90 -3.65 -11.01
CA THR A 56 2.35 -5.03 -11.24
C THR A 56 3.83 -5.21 -10.92
N MET A 57 4.67 -4.27 -11.35
CA MET A 57 6.09 -4.31 -11.07
C MET A 57 6.36 -4.18 -9.56
N GLN A 58 5.66 -3.27 -8.90
CA GLN A 58 5.80 -3.08 -7.47
C GLN A 58 5.37 -4.32 -6.70
N TRP A 59 4.29 -4.98 -7.10
CA TRP A 59 3.86 -6.21 -6.44
C TRP A 59 4.86 -7.34 -6.65
N ARG A 60 5.39 -7.44 -7.85
CA ARG A 60 6.43 -8.45 -8.14
C ARG A 60 7.65 -8.25 -7.25
N LEU A 61 8.06 -7.01 -7.05
CA LEU A 61 9.16 -6.68 -6.15
C LEU A 61 8.76 -6.88 -4.68
N GLY A 62 7.55 -6.48 -4.31
CA GLY A 62 7.02 -6.67 -2.96
C GLY A 62 6.97 -8.13 -2.56
N TRP A 63 6.57 -9.00 -3.47
CA TRP A 63 6.59 -10.44 -3.26
C TRP A 63 7.99 -10.94 -2.87
N ARG A 64 9.00 -10.46 -3.58
CA ARG A 64 10.38 -10.84 -3.30
C ARG A 64 10.84 -10.34 -1.94
N PHE A 65 10.47 -9.13 -1.56
CA PHE A 65 10.79 -8.61 -0.23
C PHE A 65 10.11 -9.43 0.85
N LEU A 66 8.84 -9.72 0.71
CA LEU A 66 8.11 -10.52 1.70
C LEU A 66 8.72 -11.92 1.84
N ALA A 67 9.06 -12.53 0.72
CA ALA A 67 9.71 -13.84 0.73
C ALA A 67 11.06 -13.81 1.43
N SER A 68 11.73 -12.67 1.45
CA SER A 68 13.02 -12.47 2.10
C SER A 68 12.91 -12.00 3.56
N GLY A 69 11.69 -11.89 4.08
CA GLY A 69 11.47 -11.45 5.45
C GLY A 69 11.39 -9.95 5.61
N VAL A 70 11.24 -9.20 4.53
CA VAL A 70 11.14 -7.74 4.56
C VAL A 70 9.69 -7.32 4.42
N SER A 71 9.21 -6.51 5.35
CA SER A 71 7.84 -6.01 5.31
C SER A 71 7.65 -4.96 4.21
N VAL A 72 6.43 -4.89 3.68
CA VAL A 72 6.09 -4.04 2.54
C VAL A 72 4.83 -3.24 2.86
N ILE A 73 4.79 -1.99 2.42
CA ILE A 73 3.60 -1.14 2.52
C ILE A 73 3.10 -0.87 1.10
N ILE A 74 1.82 -1.17 0.87
CA ILE A 74 1.18 -0.88 -0.41
C ILE A 74 0.11 0.19 -0.20
N GLU A 75 0.22 1.31 -0.96
CA GLU A 75 -0.79 2.36 -0.93
C GLU A 75 -1.21 2.69 -2.36
N TRP A 76 -1.99 1.80 -2.95
CA TRP A 76 -2.36 1.90 -4.35
C TRP A 76 -3.70 2.62 -4.59
N GLY A 77 -4.26 3.25 -3.59
CA GLY A 77 -5.50 3.98 -3.72
C GLY A 77 -6.72 3.14 -3.40
N THR A 78 -7.79 3.32 -4.20
CA THR A 78 -9.01 2.55 -4.01
C THR A 78 -8.91 1.23 -4.76
N TRP A 79 -9.34 0.18 -4.10
CA TRP A 79 -9.17 -1.17 -4.59
C TRP A 79 -10.49 -1.88 -4.68
N GLY A 80 -10.64 -2.70 -5.69
CA GLY A 80 -11.71 -3.66 -5.73
C GLY A 80 -11.49 -4.74 -4.67
N ARG A 81 -12.59 -5.37 -4.25
CA ARG A 81 -12.54 -6.45 -3.27
C ARG A 81 -11.66 -7.60 -3.75
N ASP A 82 -11.78 -7.95 -5.03
CA ASP A 82 -11.04 -9.09 -5.61
C ASP A 82 -9.54 -8.83 -5.60
N GLU A 83 -9.13 -7.59 -5.84
CA GLU A 83 -7.72 -7.22 -5.81
C GLU A 83 -7.14 -7.40 -4.40
N ARG A 84 -7.89 -6.95 -3.38
CA ARG A 84 -7.46 -7.10 -1.98
C ARG A 84 -7.36 -8.56 -1.59
N LEU A 85 -8.32 -9.38 -1.99
CA LEU A 85 -8.32 -10.80 -1.68
C LEU A 85 -7.15 -11.51 -2.36
N SER A 86 -6.84 -11.15 -3.60
CA SER A 86 -5.72 -11.72 -4.32
C SER A 86 -4.39 -11.44 -3.61
N LEU A 87 -4.18 -10.21 -3.17
CA LEU A 87 -2.97 -9.85 -2.43
C LEU A 87 -2.90 -10.57 -1.09
N LEU A 88 -4.02 -10.70 -0.41
CA LEU A 88 -4.10 -11.40 0.86
C LEU A 88 -3.70 -12.86 0.71
N GLU A 89 -4.23 -13.53 -0.32
CA GLU A 89 -3.88 -14.92 -0.60
C GLU A 89 -2.40 -15.08 -0.95
N ASP A 90 -1.87 -14.20 -1.79
CA ASP A 90 -0.47 -14.23 -2.16
C ASP A 90 0.44 -14.07 -0.93
N ALA A 91 0.11 -13.12 -0.07
CA ALA A 91 0.90 -12.88 1.14
C ALA A 91 0.85 -14.08 2.09
N ARG A 92 -0.31 -14.69 2.24
CA ARG A 92 -0.48 -15.87 3.07
C ARG A 92 0.33 -17.05 2.54
N THR A 93 0.37 -17.20 1.22
CA THR A 93 1.18 -18.26 0.58
C THR A 93 2.65 -18.10 0.93
N LEU A 94 3.12 -16.89 1.12
CA LEU A 94 4.49 -16.60 1.52
C LEU A 94 4.71 -16.69 3.04
N GLY A 95 3.66 -16.95 3.80
CA GLY A 95 3.75 -16.96 5.25
C GLY A 95 3.82 -15.58 5.88
N ALA A 96 3.50 -14.53 5.12
CA ALA A 96 3.49 -13.17 5.62
C ALA A 96 2.22 -12.86 6.40
N ARG A 97 2.34 -11.98 7.38
CA ARG A 97 1.18 -11.40 8.06
C ARG A 97 0.60 -10.31 7.16
N VAL A 98 -0.70 -10.08 7.29
CA VAL A 98 -1.37 -9.01 6.53
C VAL A 98 -2.09 -8.09 7.50
N GLU A 99 -1.86 -6.80 7.34
CA GLU A 99 -2.55 -5.79 8.12
C GLU A 99 -3.19 -4.80 7.16
N LEU A 100 -4.52 -4.72 7.17
CA LEU A 100 -5.27 -3.80 6.35
C LEU A 100 -5.59 -2.55 7.17
N ILE A 101 -5.15 -1.41 6.68
CA ILE A 101 -5.41 -0.11 7.30
C ILE A 101 -6.38 0.64 6.40
N TRP A 102 -7.61 0.80 6.87
CA TRP A 102 -8.64 1.48 6.10
C TRP A 102 -8.86 2.89 6.63
N LEU A 103 -8.59 3.88 5.80
CA LEU A 103 -8.77 5.29 6.13
C LEU A 103 -10.04 5.81 5.48
N THR A 104 -11.03 6.18 6.29
CA THR A 104 -12.34 6.61 5.79
C THR A 104 -12.50 8.11 5.73
N ALA A 105 -11.70 8.86 6.51
CA ALA A 105 -11.75 10.31 6.56
C ALA A 105 -10.46 10.81 7.19
N PRO A 106 -10.13 12.10 7.06
CA PRO A 106 -9.01 12.67 7.80
C PRO A 106 -9.18 12.42 9.30
N VAL A 107 -8.08 12.09 9.95
CA VAL A 107 -8.09 11.71 11.36
C VAL A 107 -8.73 12.77 12.26
N GLU A 108 -8.46 14.03 11.98
CA GLU A 108 -9.01 15.16 12.75
C GLU A 108 -10.54 15.19 12.70
N ILE A 109 -11.09 14.97 11.50
CA ILE A 109 -12.54 14.95 11.31
C ILE A 109 -13.15 13.78 12.06
N MET A 110 -12.53 12.62 12.02
CA MET A 110 -13.02 11.45 12.72
C MET A 110 -13.02 11.66 14.23
N LEU A 111 -11.96 12.23 14.78
CA LEU A 111 -11.86 12.51 16.20
C LEU A 111 -12.93 13.50 16.65
N GLU A 112 -13.19 14.53 15.86
CA GLU A 112 -14.23 15.50 16.16
C GLU A 112 -15.62 14.88 16.22
N ARG A 113 -15.86 13.90 15.35
CA ARG A 113 -17.15 13.23 15.31
C ARG A 113 -17.35 12.23 16.44
N VAL A 114 -16.27 11.66 16.90
CA VAL A 114 -16.30 10.66 17.96
C VAL A 114 -16.40 11.33 19.32
N THR A 115 -15.76 12.45 19.48
CA THR A 115 -15.78 13.20 20.71
C THR A 115 -16.98 14.14 20.78
#